data_3e761d8e8a98c2c2b7d293f6f20f2e1e
#
_entry.id   3e761d8e8a98c2c2b7d293f6f20f2e1e
#
_cell.length_a   1.000
_cell.length_b   1.000
_cell.length_c   1.000
_cell.angle_alpha   90.00
_cell.angle_beta   90.00
_cell.angle_gamma   90.00
#
_symmetry.space_group_name_H-M   'P 1'
#
loop_
_entity.id
_entity.type
_entity.pdbx_description
1 polymer ?
#
loop_
_entity_poly.entity_id
_entity_poly.type
_entity_poly.pdbx_seq_one_letter_code
_entity_poly.pdbx_strand_id
1 'polypeptide(L)'
;MFARVGALLQANGVKVSGGTMVDATLIAAPPSTKNEERARDPEVHQTEKGKQWHFGMKLHIGADSKTGLIHSASVTAANVHDNQQVENLLHGNETRFYGDSAYRGKAQRERLKELAPNARDFTNKRACRNAPLSGSDKETNRRKSSIRAKVEHPFLILKRLWGFVKVRYRGLAKNANRAFAMLAAINILKHGRPLTGEVRPA
;
A
#
# COMPACT_ATOMS: atom_id res chain seq x y z
N MET A 1 10.84 12.87 5.32
CA MET A 1 11.30 12.69 3.92
C MET A 1 10.14 12.36 2.98
N PHE A 2 9.40 11.27 3.17
CA PHE A 2 8.34 10.81 2.26
C PHE A 2 7.30 11.91 1.96
N ALA A 3 6.68 12.52 2.99
CA ALA A 3 5.71 13.59 2.82
C ALA A 3 6.27 14.83 2.08
N ARG A 4 7.54 15.20 2.38
CA ARG A 4 8.20 16.34 1.70
C ARG A 4 8.42 16.08 0.21
N VAL A 5 8.79 14.86 -0.17
CA VAL A 5 8.93 14.46 -1.59
C VAL A 5 7.55 14.49 -2.26
N GLY A 6 6.51 13.97 -1.61
CA GLY A 6 5.14 14.04 -2.14
C GLY A 6 4.69 15.47 -2.40
N ALA A 7 4.90 16.38 -1.43
CA ALA A 7 4.58 17.80 -1.58
C ALA A 7 5.37 18.46 -2.71
N LEU A 8 6.67 18.17 -2.82
CA LEU A 8 7.52 18.69 -3.89
C LEU A 8 7.02 18.25 -5.28
N LEU A 9 6.70 16.96 -5.45
CA LEU A 9 6.17 16.44 -6.70
C LEU A 9 4.83 17.09 -7.07
N GLN A 10 3.95 17.29 -6.08
CA GLN A 10 2.67 17.96 -6.30
C GLN A 10 2.87 19.43 -6.70
N ALA A 11 3.79 20.15 -6.05
CA ALA A 11 4.16 21.52 -6.43
C ALA A 11 4.71 21.60 -7.86
N ASN A 12 5.31 20.53 -8.37
CA ASN A 12 5.82 20.38 -9.74
C ASN A 12 4.81 19.73 -10.70
N GLY A 13 3.51 19.78 -10.39
CA GLY A 13 2.43 19.39 -11.31
C GLY A 13 2.02 17.93 -11.27
N VAL A 14 2.60 17.09 -10.42
CA VAL A 14 2.15 15.71 -10.21
C VAL A 14 0.87 15.73 -9.37
N LYS A 15 -0.27 15.61 -10.01
CA LYS A 15 -1.56 15.68 -9.33
C LYS A 15 -1.90 14.37 -8.63
N VAL A 16 -2.37 14.45 -7.38
CA VAL A 16 -3.14 13.39 -6.74
C VAL A 16 -4.58 13.52 -7.23
N SER A 17 -5.05 12.53 -7.96
CA SER A 17 -6.43 12.48 -8.44
C SER A 17 -7.36 11.99 -7.31
N GLY A 18 -8.68 12.09 -7.51
CA GLY A 18 -9.64 11.58 -6.53
C GLY A 18 -9.75 10.04 -6.46
N GLY A 19 -8.81 9.28 -7.03
CA GLY A 19 -8.83 7.81 -6.99
C GLY A 19 -7.67 7.24 -6.19
N THR A 20 -7.93 6.58 -5.05
CA THR A 20 -6.91 5.91 -4.23
C THR A 20 -6.98 4.41 -4.41
N MET A 21 -5.84 3.80 -4.70
CA MET A 21 -5.62 2.34 -4.67
C MET A 21 -4.86 2.00 -3.40
N VAL A 22 -5.36 1.01 -2.65
CA VAL A 22 -4.69 0.53 -1.43
C VAL A 22 -4.24 -0.91 -1.59
N ASP A 23 -3.08 -1.21 -1.04
CA ASP A 23 -2.56 -2.58 -0.96
C ASP A 23 -1.51 -2.68 0.15
N ALA A 24 -1.19 -3.92 0.55
CA ALA A 24 -0.20 -4.22 1.57
C ALA A 24 0.77 -5.31 1.14
N THR A 25 2.00 -5.20 1.60
CA THR A 25 3.00 -6.23 1.37
C THR A 25 3.69 -6.64 2.66
N LEU A 26 3.93 -7.94 2.79
CA LEU A 26 4.65 -8.51 3.93
C LEU A 26 6.15 -8.34 3.72
N ILE A 27 6.86 -7.90 4.76
CA ILE A 27 8.32 -7.85 4.87
C ILE A 27 8.72 -8.80 6.01
N ALA A 28 9.48 -9.84 5.68
CA ALA A 28 9.85 -10.85 6.65
C ALA A 28 10.80 -10.31 7.72
N ALA A 29 10.71 -10.83 8.95
CA ALA A 29 11.66 -10.60 10.03
C ALA A 29 12.33 -11.92 10.44
N PRO A 30 13.53 -11.87 11.04
CA PRO A 30 14.19 -13.06 11.57
C PRO A 30 13.33 -13.68 12.69
N PRO A 31 12.93 -14.96 12.58
CA PRO A 31 12.19 -15.62 13.64
C PRO A 31 13.12 -16.18 14.73
N SER A 32 14.45 -16.03 14.57
CA SER A 32 15.46 -16.57 15.46
C SER A 32 15.45 -15.88 16.82
N THR A 33 15.67 -16.67 17.86
CA THR A 33 15.91 -16.21 19.25
C THR A 33 17.39 -16.31 19.62
N LYS A 34 18.28 -16.58 18.65
CA LYS A 34 19.75 -16.66 18.87
C LYS A 34 20.37 -15.27 18.89
N ASN A 35 19.91 -14.42 19.79
CA ASN A 35 20.46 -13.10 20.08
C ASN A 35 20.72 -12.99 21.58
N GLU A 36 21.38 -11.93 22.01
CA GLU A 36 21.72 -11.67 23.41
C GLU A 36 20.49 -11.74 24.33
N GLU A 37 19.36 -11.17 23.90
CA GLU A 37 18.12 -11.15 24.66
C GLU A 37 17.32 -12.49 24.58
N ARG A 38 17.76 -13.46 23.76
CA ARG A 38 17.08 -14.73 23.50
C ARG A 38 15.60 -14.58 23.15
N ALA A 39 15.22 -13.44 22.55
CA ALA A 39 13.86 -13.07 22.25
C ALA A 39 13.70 -12.61 20.80
N ARG A 40 12.53 -12.87 20.23
CA ARG A 40 12.13 -12.29 18.95
C ARG A 40 11.88 -10.78 19.12
N ASP A 41 11.83 -10.06 18.01
CA ASP A 41 11.41 -8.66 18.01
C ASP A 41 9.95 -8.55 18.47
N PRO A 42 9.66 -7.87 19.61
CA PRO A 42 8.31 -7.80 20.17
C PRO A 42 7.34 -6.93 19.36
N GLU A 43 7.84 -6.04 18.50
CA GLU A 43 7.01 -5.16 17.67
C GLU A 43 6.54 -5.83 16.38
N VAL A 44 7.09 -7.00 16.01
CA VAL A 44 6.67 -7.75 14.81
C VAL A 44 5.98 -9.05 15.20
N HIS A 45 5.02 -9.47 14.40
CA HIS A 45 4.22 -10.66 14.67
C HIS A 45 4.14 -11.61 13.48
N GLN A 46 3.57 -12.79 13.73
CA GLN A 46 3.33 -13.76 12.68
C GLN A 46 1.94 -13.58 12.07
N THR A 47 1.82 -13.92 10.79
CA THR A 47 0.57 -13.98 10.06
C THR A 47 0.57 -15.20 9.15
N GLU A 48 -0.59 -15.76 8.88
CA GLU A 48 -0.75 -16.84 7.91
C GLU A 48 -1.14 -16.26 6.55
N LYS A 49 -0.46 -16.70 5.49
CA LYS A 49 -0.83 -16.39 4.11
C LYS A 49 -0.65 -17.64 3.26
N GLY A 50 -1.73 -18.10 2.62
CA GLY A 50 -1.69 -19.28 1.75
C GLY A 50 -1.21 -20.55 2.47
N LYS A 51 -1.67 -20.79 3.69
CA LYS A 51 -1.27 -21.93 4.57
C LYS A 51 0.21 -21.90 5.01
N GLN A 52 0.89 -20.76 4.84
CA GLN A 52 2.26 -20.57 5.32
C GLN A 52 2.30 -19.47 6.38
N TRP A 53 3.05 -19.73 7.45
CA TRP A 53 3.28 -18.76 8.52
C TRP A 53 4.47 -17.87 8.19
N HIS A 54 4.26 -16.58 8.33
CA HIS A 54 5.27 -15.55 8.10
C HIS A 54 5.43 -14.71 9.35
N PHE A 55 6.65 -14.50 9.81
CA PHE A 55 6.97 -13.58 10.90
C PHE A 55 7.54 -12.30 10.31
N GLY A 56 6.99 -11.13 10.67
CA GLY A 56 7.44 -9.89 10.09
C GLY A 56 6.51 -8.69 10.34
N MET A 57 6.60 -7.74 9.43
CA MET A 57 5.79 -6.54 9.39
C MET A 57 5.05 -6.43 8.05
N LYS A 58 4.00 -5.61 8.00
CA LYS A 58 3.34 -5.20 6.77
C LYS A 58 3.65 -3.75 6.44
N LEU A 59 3.92 -3.48 5.19
CA LEU A 59 3.95 -2.15 4.60
C LEU A 59 2.67 -1.95 3.79
N HIS A 60 1.85 -1.00 4.21
CA HIS A 60 0.62 -0.61 3.55
C HIS A 60 0.88 0.68 2.78
N ILE A 61 0.33 0.81 1.57
CA ILE A 61 0.44 2.02 0.76
C ILE A 61 -0.91 2.43 0.18
N GLY A 62 -1.11 3.74 0.10
CA GLY A 62 -2.15 4.39 -0.69
C GLY A 62 -1.51 5.11 -1.87
N ALA A 63 -1.96 4.77 -3.09
CA ALA A 63 -1.42 5.32 -4.31
C ALA A 63 -2.52 5.86 -5.21
N ASP A 64 -2.23 6.94 -5.91
CA ASP A 64 -3.14 7.54 -6.88
C ASP A 64 -3.43 6.62 -8.06
N SER A 65 -4.69 6.46 -8.41
CA SER A 65 -5.14 5.52 -9.44
C SER A 65 -4.77 5.92 -10.88
N LYS A 66 -4.51 7.20 -11.13
CA LYS A 66 -4.09 7.72 -12.44
C LYS A 66 -2.58 7.74 -12.55
N THR A 67 -1.92 8.46 -11.66
CA THR A 67 -0.47 8.69 -11.70
C THR A 67 0.33 7.55 -11.08
N GLY A 68 -0.26 6.81 -10.12
CA GLY A 68 0.44 5.82 -9.32
C GLY A 68 1.40 6.45 -8.31
N LEU A 69 1.28 7.76 -8.04
CA LEU A 69 2.01 8.44 -6.97
C LEU A 69 1.60 7.83 -5.63
N ILE A 70 2.56 7.39 -4.85
CA ILE A 70 2.31 6.92 -3.49
C ILE A 70 2.16 8.16 -2.61
N HIS A 71 0.95 8.42 -2.13
CA HIS A 71 0.65 9.59 -1.30
C HIS A 71 0.60 9.26 0.19
N SER A 72 0.30 8.02 0.55
CA SER A 72 0.17 7.59 1.94
C SER A 72 0.85 6.24 2.16
N ALA A 73 1.39 6.03 3.36
CA ALA A 73 1.98 4.77 3.74
C ALA A 73 1.95 4.57 5.26
N SER A 74 1.77 3.33 5.70
CA SER A 74 1.89 2.94 7.10
C SER A 74 2.60 1.60 7.24
N VAL A 75 3.19 1.36 8.42
CA VAL A 75 3.86 0.11 8.76
C VAL A 75 3.26 -0.45 10.03
N THR A 76 2.93 -1.73 10.02
CA THR A 76 2.34 -2.44 11.17
C THR A 76 2.99 -3.79 11.38
N ALA A 77 2.76 -4.40 12.53
CA ALA A 77 3.02 -5.83 12.72
C ALA A 77 2.21 -6.65 11.70
N ALA A 78 2.73 -7.83 11.32
CA ALA A 78 2.11 -8.62 10.25
C ALA A 78 0.72 -9.16 10.58
N ASN A 79 0.36 -9.27 11.85
CA ASN A 79 -0.96 -9.73 12.31
C ASN A 79 -2.06 -8.66 12.21
N VAL A 80 -1.70 -7.38 12.01
CA VAL A 80 -2.70 -6.32 11.83
C VAL A 80 -3.41 -6.52 10.49
N HIS A 81 -4.73 -6.48 10.50
CA HIS A 81 -5.54 -6.68 9.30
C HIS A 81 -5.48 -5.43 8.39
N ASP A 82 -5.37 -5.64 7.08
CA ASP A 82 -5.14 -4.56 6.10
C ASP A 82 -6.24 -3.49 6.11
N ASN A 83 -7.50 -3.89 6.37
CA ASN A 83 -8.62 -2.96 6.43
C ASN A 83 -8.55 -1.96 7.62
N GLN A 84 -7.81 -2.28 8.68
CA GLN A 84 -7.62 -1.36 9.81
C GLN A 84 -6.73 -0.17 9.46
N GLN A 85 -6.00 -0.26 8.34
CA GLN A 85 -5.09 0.78 7.90
C GLN A 85 -5.68 1.75 6.87
N VAL A 86 -6.92 1.55 6.45
CA VAL A 86 -7.55 2.37 5.40
C VAL A 86 -7.54 3.86 5.76
N GLU A 87 -7.82 4.23 7.01
CA GLU A 87 -7.77 5.63 7.44
C GLU A 87 -6.41 6.29 7.25
N ASN A 88 -5.32 5.53 7.46
CA ASN A 88 -3.95 6.01 7.29
C ASN A 88 -3.52 6.08 5.81
N LEU A 89 -4.32 5.53 4.91
CA LEU A 89 -4.01 5.43 3.48
C LEU A 89 -4.86 6.36 2.61
N LEU A 90 -5.90 6.99 3.17
CA LEU A 90 -6.74 7.96 2.48
C LEU A 90 -6.19 9.38 2.67
N HIS A 91 -6.49 10.27 1.72
CA HIS A 91 -6.19 11.70 1.80
C HIS A 91 -7.44 12.58 2.03
N GLY A 92 -8.64 11.95 2.13
CA GLY A 92 -9.91 12.61 2.47
C GLY A 92 -10.71 13.18 1.29
N ASN A 93 -10.09 13.35 0.13
CA ASN A 93 -10.73 13.91 -1.08
C ASN A 93 -10.98 12.84 -2.16
N GLU A 94 -11.08 11.57 -1.74
CA GLU A 94 -11.34 10.48 -2.66
C GLU A 94 -12.72 10.55 -3.29
N THR A 95 -12.77 10.32 -4.61
CA THR A 95 -14.00 10.03 -5.36
C THR A 95 -14.10 8.57 -5.75
N ARG A 96 -13.00 7.82 -5.65
CA ARG A 96 -12.91 6.39 -5.97
C ARG A 96 -11.93 5.69 -5.03
N PHE A 97 -12.34 4.56 -4.48
CA PHE A 97 -11.52 3.71 -3.64
C PHE A 97 -11.36 2.33 -4.28
N TYR A 98 -10.13 1.86 -4.45
CA TYR A 98 -9.80 0.56 -5.03
C TYR A 98 -9.03 -0.28 -4.00
N GLY A 99 -9.59 -1.41 -3.61
CA GLY A 99 -8.95 -2.40 -2.74
C GLY A 99 -9.19 -3.81 -3.25
N ASP A 100 -8.46 -4.76 -2.73
CA ASP A 100 -8.78 -6.17 -2.95
C ASP A 100 -9.97 -6.60 -2.05
N SER A 101 -10.33 -7.88 -2.10
CA SER A 101 -11.45 -8.40 -1.31
C SER A 101 -11.22 -8.40 0.20
N ALA A 102 -9.99 -8.21 0.69
CA ALA A 102 -9.68 -8.08 2.10
C ALA A 102 -10.14 -6.73 2.69
N TYR A 103 -10.27 -5.72 1.84
CA TYR A 103 -10.79 -4.40 2.21
C TYR A 103 -12.32 -4.31 2.14
N ARG A 104 -13.03 -5.43 1.96
CA ARG A 104 -14.48 -5.46 1.84
C ARG A 104 -15.16 -5.84 3.16
N GLY A 105 -16.30 -5.21 3.45
CA GLY A 105 -17.14 -5.51 4.60
C GLY A 105 -18.13 -4.39 4.86
N LYS A 106 -19.18 -4.65 5.67
CA LYS A 106 -20.17 -3.63 6.04
C LYS A 106 -19.50 -2.51 6.84
N ALA A 107 -18.80 -2.86 7.90
CA ALA A 107 -18.06 -1.91 8.73
C ALA A 107 -17.04 -1.09 7.92
N GLN A 108 -16.36 -1.72 6.97
CA GLN A 108 -15.40 -1.02 6.11
C GLN A 108 -16.08 0.00 5.19
N ARG A 109 -17.27 -0.30 4.66
CA ARG A 109 -18.03 0.66 3.85
C ARG A 109 -18.55 1.83 4.67
N GLU A 110 -18.98 1.58 5.89
CA GLU A 110 -19.41 2.63 6.82
C GLU A 110 -18.22 3.55 7.14
N ARG A 111 -17.07 2.96 7.48
CA ARG A 111 -15.84 3.72 7.72
C ARG A 111 -15.37 4.51 6.48
N LEU A 112 -15.45 3.93 5.30
CA LEU A 112 -15.11 4.64 4.06
C LEU A 112 -16.04 5.84 3.83
N LYS A 113 -17.34 5.73 4.14
CA LYS A 113 -18.28 6.84 4.05
C LYS A 113 -17.98 7.96 5.03
N GLU A 114 -17.49 7.63 6.22
CA GLU A 114 -17.08 8.62 7.22
C GLU A 114 -15.79 9.36 6.78
N LEU A 115 -14.79 8.62 6.33
CA LEU A 115 -13.48 9.16 5.98
C LEU A 115 -13.43 9.85 4.61
N ALA A 116 -14.20 9.37 3.65
CA ALA A 116 -14.28 9.88 2.30
C ALA A 116 -15.73 9.78 1.76
N PRO A 117 -16.63 10.69 2.16
CA PRO A 117 -18.06 10.62 1.86
C PRO A 117 -18.37 10.57 0.35
N ASN A 118 -17.53 11.17 -0.46
CA ASN A 118 -17.68 11.24 -1.93
C ASN A 118 -17.08 10.02 -2.66
N ALA A 119 -16.39 9.12 -1.93
CA ALA A 119 -15.71 7.99 -2.53
C ALA A 119 -16.69 6.88 -2.92
N ARG A 120 -16.67 6.49 -4.18
CA ARG A 120 -17.32 5.25 -4.65
C ARG A 120 -16.40 4.07 -4.37
N ASP A 121 -16.95 3.03 -3.72
CA ASP A 121 -16.23 1.79 -3.39
C ASP A 121 -16.11 0.89 -4.63
N PHE A 122 -14.89 0.73 -5.12
CA PHE A 122 -14.52 -0.19 -6.20
C PHE A 122 -13.77 -1.44 -5.70
N THR A 123 -13.91 -1.80 -4.43
CA THR A 123 -13.38 -3.08 -3.90
C THR A 123 -13.90 -4.26 -4.71
N ASN A 124 -13.05 -5.28 -4.88
CA ASN A 124 -13.45 -6.49 -5.59
C ASN A 124 -14.50 -7.27 -4.80
N LYS A 125 -15.50 -7.81 -5.50
CA LYS A 125 -16.46 -8.76 -4.92
C LYS A 125 -15.74 -10.08 -4.62
N ARG A 126 -16.03 -10.68 -3.46
CA ARG A 126 -15.56 -12.01 -3.08
C ARG A 126 -16.66 -13.03 -3.33
N ALA A 127 -16.29 -14.19 -3.87
CA ALA A 127 -17.19 -15.34 -3.92
C ALA A 127 -17.46 -15.83 -2.48
N CYS A 128 -18.71 -16.14 -2.18
CA CYS A 128 -19.13 -16.82 -0.95
C CYS A 128 -19.55 -18.25 -1.28
N ARG A 129 -19.53 -19.14 -0.26
CA ARG A 129 -19.86 -20.56 -0.46
C ARG A 129 -21.21 -20.77 -1.15
N ASN A 130 -22.20 -19.94 -0.82
CA ASN A 130 -23.58 -20.03 -1.35
C ASN A 130 -23.90 -18.95 -2.41
N ALA A 131 -22.92 -18.14 -2.81
CA ALA A 131 -23.08 -17.07 -3.79
C ALA A 131 -21.79 -16.95 -4.62
N PRO A 132 -21.62 -17.82 -5.64
CA PRO A 132 -20.50 -17.71 -6.57
C PRO A 132 -20.62 -16.41 -7.40
N LEU A 133 -19.48 -15.90 -7.87
CA LEU A 133 -19.47 -14.72 -8.73
C LEU A 133 -20.12 -15.03 -10.09
N SER A 134 -21.04 -14.19 -10.50
CA SER A 134 -21.60 -14.20 -11.86
C SER A 134 -20.54 -13.85 -12.91
N GLY A 135 -20.82 -14.11 -14.18
CA GLY A 135 -19.95 -13.70 -15.29
C GLY A 135 -19.72 -12.19 -15.31
N SER A 136 -20.76 -11.39 -15.08
CA SER A 136 -20.68 -9.93 -15.00
C SER A 136 -19.86 -9.44 -13.81
N ASP A 137 -19.96 -10.13 -12.66
CA ASP A 137 -19.14 -9.81 -11.49
C ASP A 137 -17.66 -10.11 -11.72
N LYS A 138 -17.34 -11.21 -12.40
CA LYS A 138 -15.97 -11.57 -12.78
C LYS A 138 -15.37 -10.52 -13.71
N GLU A 139 -16.10 -10.09 -14.73
CA GLU A 139 -15.66 -9.06 -15.66
C GLU A 139 -15.48 -7.70 -14.96
N THR A 140 -16.42 -7.33 -14.08
CA THR A 140 -16.31 -6.11 -13.26
C THR A 140 -15.08 -6.17 -12.35
N ASN A 141 -14.83 -7.30 -11.68
CA ASN A 141 -13.63 -7.50 -10.87
C ASN A 141 -12.35 -7.42 -11.71
N ARG A 142 -12.33 -7.97 -12.92
CA ARG A 142 -11.19 -7.88 -13.84
C ARG A 142 -10.84 -6.44 -14.18
N ARG A 143 -11.84 -5.60 -14.51
CA ARG A 143 -11.63 -4.17 -14.76
C ARG A 143 -11.10 -3.42 -13.54
N LYS A 144 -11.65 -3.68 -12.35
CA LYS A 144 -11.16 -3.11 -11.09
C LYS A 144 -9.73 -3.54 -10.79
N SER A 145 -9.42 -4.82 -10.95
CA SER A 145 -8.08 -5.38 -10.73
C SER A 145 -7.05 -4.82 -11.70
N SER A 146 -7.41 -4.53 -12.94
CA SER A 146 -6.54 -3.88 -13.92
C SER A 146 -6.08 -2.49 -13.47
N ILE A 147 -6.97 -1.72 -12.83
CA ILE A 147 -6.60 -0.42 -12.26
C ILE A 147 -5.70 -0.63 -11.03
N ARG A 148 -6.11 -1.52 -10.12
CA ARG A 148 -5.41 -1.82 -8.87
C ARG A 148 -3.99 -2.40 -9.10
N ALA A 149 -3.77 -3.14 -10.18
CA ALA A 149 -2.46 -3.72 -10.48
C ALA A 149 -1.31 -2.69 -10.50
N LYS A 150 -1.62 -1.40 -10.72
CA LYS A 150 -0.61 -0.33 -10.65
C LYS A 150 0.00 -0.17 -9.26
N VAL A 151 -0.72 -0.52 -8.18
CA VAL A 151 -0.21 -0.44 -6.81
C VAL A 151 0.80 -1.55 -6.49
N GLU A 152 0.82 -2.62 -7.27
CA GLU A 152 1.79 -3.71 -7.13
C GLU A 152 3.18 -3.31 -7.64
N HIS A 153 3.25 -2.37 -8.58
CA HIS A 153 4.52 -1.93 -9.18
C HIS A 153 5.52 -1.33 -8.17
N PRO A 154 5.14 -0.44 -7.24
CA PRO A 154 6.01 -0.02 -6.15
C PRO A 154 6.58 -1.19 -5.34
N PHE A 155 5.77 -2.20 -5.04
CA PHE A 155 6.23 -3.37 -4.29
C PHE A 155 7.21 -4.23 -5.08
N LEU A 156 7.05 -4.29 -6.40
CA LEU A 156 8.00 -4.97 -7.28
C LEU A 156 9.36 -4.27 -7.23
N ILE A 157 9.42 -2.94 -7.37
CA ILE A 157 10.65 -2.17 -7.26
C ILE A 157 11.29 -2.41 -5.89
N LEU A 158 10.51 -2.25 -4.82
CA LEU A 158 10.96 -2.35 -3.45
C LEU A 158 11.56 -3.73 -3.14
N LYS A 159 10.88 -4.81 -3.55
CA LYS A 159 11.30 -6.18 -3.24
C LYS A 159 12.31 -6.74 -4.23
N ARG A 160 12.08 -6.61 -5.54
CA ARG A 160 12.94 -7.24 -6.56
C ARG A 160 14.16 -6.40 -6.91
N LEU A 161 14.00 -5.09 -7.08
CA LEU A 161 15.12 -4.26 -7.49
C LEU A 161 15.97 -3.82 -6.29
N TRP A 162 15.33 -3.52 -5.15
CA TRP A 162 16.05 -3.00 -3.98
C TRP A 162 16.19 -4.00 -2.82
N GLY A 163 15.72 -5.23 -3.01
CA GLY A 163 15.92 -6.33 -2.06
C GLY A 163 15.26 -6.14 -0.68
N PHE A 164 14.23 -5.28 -0.57
CA PHE A 164 13.52 -5.06 0.69
C PHE A 164 12.48 -6.14 0.95
N VAL A 165 12.95 -7.38 1.04
CA VAL A 165 12.14 -8.58 1.35
C VAL A 165 12.17 -8.94 2.82
N LYS A 166 13.18 -8.43 3.55
CA LYS A 166 13.43 -8.71 4.96
C LYS A 166 13.80 -7.42 5.70
N VAL A 167 13.32 -7.29 6.95
CA VAL A 167 13.70 -6.17 7.82
C VAL A 167 15.20 -6.16 8.07
N ARG A 168 15.78 -4.97 8.19
CA ARG A 168 17.21 -4.80 8.48
C ARG A 168 17.46 -4.44 9.94
N TYR A 169 16.49 -3.81 10.57
CA TYR A 169 16.60 -3.30 11.93
C TYR A 169 15.61 -4.02 12.85
N ARG A 170 15.85 -3.96 14.15
CA ARG A 170 14.89 -4.35 15.17
C ARG A 170 13.94 -3.19 15.43
N GLY A 171 12.65 -3.47 15.61
CA GLY A 171 11.58 -2.50 15.83
C GLY A 171 10.93 -1.98 14.56
N LEU A 172 9.66 -1.57 14.66
CA LEU A 172 8.89 -1.07 13.53
C LEU A 172 9.37 0.29 13.07
N ALA A 173 9.68 1.22 13.96
CA ALA A 173 9.99 2.61 13.64
C ALA A 173 11.20 2.76 12.68
N LYS A 174 12.31 2.04 12.95
CA LYS A 174 13.52 2.09 12.10
C LYS A 174 13.27 1.50 10.72
N ASN A 175 12.51 0.39 10.66
CA ASN A 175 12.14 -0.25 9.39
C ASN A 175 11.11 0.59 8.62
N ALA A 176 10.18 1.28 9.29
CA ALA A 176 9.25 2.22 8.69
C ALA A 176 9.98 3.41 8.05
N ASN A 177 10.93 4.01 8.75
CA ASN A 177 11.75 5.10 8.20
C ASN A 177 12.48 4.67 6.92
N ARG A 178 13.05 3.46 6.91
CA ARG A 178 13.67 2.90 5.70
C ARG A 178 12.66 2.70 4.58
N ALA A 179 11.50 2.10 4.87
CA ALA A 179 10.44 1.90 3.90
C ALA A 179 9.98 3.23 3.29
N PHE A 180 9.73 4.25 4.13
CA PHE A 180 9.30 5.57 3.68
C PHE A 180 10.36 6.29 2.83
N ALA A 181 11.64 6.14 3.15
CA ALA A 181 12.72 6.66 2.31
C ALA A 181 12.73 5.98 0.92
N MET A 182 12.55 4.67 0.88
CA MET A 182 12.45 3.93 -0.38
C MET A 182 11.21 4.32 -1.18
N LEU A 183 10.04 4.46 -0.55
CA LEU A 183 8.83 4.93 -1.22
C LEU A 183 8.98 6.35 -1.79
N ALA A 184 9.67 7.24 -1.07
CA ALA A 184 10.01 8.57 -1.57
C ALA A 184 10.89 8.49 -2.83
N ALA A 185 11.91 7.64 -2.82
CA ALA A 185 12.77 7.42 -3.98
C ALA A 185 12.00 6.79 -5.16
N ILE A 186 11.06 5.86 -4.91
CA ILE A 186 10.17 5.33 -5.96
C ILE A 186 9.34 6.44 -6.59
N ASN A 187 8.78 7.34 -5.79
CA ASN A 187 8.03 8.48 -6.30
C ASN A 187 8.91 9.39 -7.18
N ILE A 188 10.14 9.69 -6.76
CA ILE A 188 11.10 10.46 -7.56
C ILE A 188 11.42 9.74 -8.88
N LEU A 189 11.72 8.43 -8.84
CA LEU A 189 12.01 7.66 -10.04
C LEU A 189 10.85 7.67 -11.06
N LYS A 190 9.62 7.60 -10.58
CA LYS A 190 8.42 7.56 -11.43
C LYS A 190 8.02 8.92 -11.96
N HIS A 191 8.21 9.97 -11.18
CA HIS A 191 7.64 11.30 -11.42
C HIS A 191 8.68 12.42 -11.44
N GLY A 192 9.96 12.13 -11.19
CA GLY A 192 11.01 13.14 -11.06
C GLY A 192 11.44 13.80 -12.38
N ARG A 193 11.05 13.27 -13.54
CA ARG A 193 11.39 13.85 -14.84
C ARG A 193 10.96 15.32 -15.01
N PRO A 194 9.79 15.76 -14.48
CA PRO A 194 9.43 17.17 -14.49
C PRO A 194 10.30 18.06 -13.59
N LEU A 195 11.05 17.45 -12.64
CA LEU A 195 11.89 18.19 -11.69
C LEU A 195 13.25 18.61 -12.25
N THR A 196 13.68 17.99 -13.33
CA THR A 196 15.01 18.24 -13.93
C THR A 196 15.03 19.37 -14.94
N GLY A 197 14.03 20.26 -14.96
CA GLY A 197 14.06 21.55 -15.65
C GLY A 197 14.94 21.65 -16.90
N GLU A 198 15.06 20.61 -17.71
CA GLU A 198 15.65 20.73 -19.03
C GLU A 198 14.70 21.56 -19.90
N VAL A 199 14.94 22.85 -19.88
CA VAL A 199 14.55 23.74 -20.97
C VAL A 199 15.16 23.12 -22.24
N ARG A 200 14.34 22.44 -23.04
CA ARG A 200 14.76 22.09 -24.40
C ARG A 200 15.03 23.41 -25.11
N PRO A 201 16.25 23.66 -25.60
CA PRO A 201 16.47 24.80 -26.48
C PRO A 201 15.56 24.64 -27.70
N ALA A 202 14.92 25.74 -28.07
CA ALA A 202 14.07 25.86 -29.23
C ALA A 202 14.82 25.55 -30.54
#